data_f90b3712ce332b8eb62b4c65f2ba053f
#
_entry.id   f90b3712ce332b8eb62b4c65f2ba053f
#
_cell.length_a   1.000
_cell.length_b   1.000
_cell.length_c   1.000
_cell.angle_alpha   90.00
_cell.angle_beta   90.00
_cell.angle_gamma   90.00
#
_symmetry.space_group_name_H-M   'P 1'
#
loop_
_entity.id
_entity.type
_entity.pdbx_description
1 polymer ?
#
loop_
_entity_poly.entity_id
_entity_poly.type
_entity_poly.pdbx_seq_one_letter_code
_entity_poly.pdbx_strand_id
1 'polypeptide(L)'
;KKLNSPNDVVVKSDGTIWFTDPLYGIMTNEEGFKSKSELGGNYVFRVNTKNQVEIVCNDFDKPNGLAFSPDENFLYIADSGASFGEKIHPERPHHIRKFKVTRNNYLEDLGVFTVINPGVPDGFSVDSIGNIYTSSWDSIQIISPLGENIGKIEIPEKVSNCCFGGSDKKTLYITASSRLYSIRLKINGI
;
A
#
# COMPACT_ATOMS: atom_id res chain seq x y z
N LYS A 1 19.56 -11.85 -9.15
CA LYS A 1 19.67 -10.67 -8.29
C LYS A 1 18.76 -10.84 -7.07
N LYS A 2 19.20 -10.36 -5.93
CA LYS A 2 18.39 -10.34 -4.71
C LYS A 2 17.37 -9.19 -4.80
N LEU A 3 16.19 -9.41 -4.22
CA LEU A 3 15.22 -8.36 -3.93
C LEU A 3 15.80 -7.34 -2.94
N ASN A 4 15.25 -6.15 -2.89
CA ASN A 4 15.67 -5.13 -1.92
C ASN A 4 15.14 -5.50 -0.51
N SER A 5 13.88 -5.25 -0.29
CA SER A 5 13.18 -5.54 0.97
C SER A 5 11.67 -5.59 0.69
N PRO A 6 11.14 -6.74 0.21
CA PRO A 6 9.71 -6.88 -0.05
C PRO A 6 8.90 -6.36 1.14
N ASN A 7 7.94 -5.47 0.84
CA ASN A 7 7.22 -4.72 1.86
C ASN A 7 5.78 -5.22 2.02
N ASP A 8 4.94 -5.04 1.01
CA ASP A 8 3.53 -5.43 1.07
C ASP A 8 3.17 -6.39 -0.07
N VAL A 9 2.13 -7.20 0.13
CA VAL A 9 1.75 -8.28 -0.78
C VAL A 9 0.24 -8.43 -0.86
N VAL A 10 -0.28 -8.67 -2.07
CA VAL A 10 -1.67 -9.03 -2.31
C VAL A 10 -1.78 -10.18 -3.30
N VAL A 11 -2.75 -11.05 -3.08
CA VAL A 11 -3.05 -12.19 -3.97
C VAL A 11 -4.33 -11.91 -4.72
N LYS A 12 -4.25 -11.96 -6.05
CA LYS A 12 -5.40 -11.81 -6.95
C LYS A 12 -6.18 -13.13 -7.04
N SER A 13 -7.48 -13.07 -7.32
CA SER A 13 -8.36 -14.25 -7.42
C SER A 13 -7.91 -15.28 -8.47
N ASP A 14 -7.13 -14.85 -9.46
CA ASP A 14 -6.53 -15.71 -10.49
C ASP A 14 -5.28 -16.48 -9.99
N GLY A 15 -4.89 -16.30 -8.72
CA GLY A 15 -3.74 -16.95 -8.09
C GLY A 15 -2.41 -16.24 -8.33
N THR A 16 -2.38 -15.10 -9.00
CA THR A 16 -1.16 -14.29 -9.13
C THR A 16 -0.89 -13.50 -7.84
N ILE A 17 0.40 -13.37 -7.48
CA ILE A 17 0.86 -12.67 -6.27
C ILE A 17 1.55 -11.38 -6.70
N TRP A 18 1.18 -10.26 -6.08
CA TRP A 18 1.73 -8.95 -6.38
C TRP A 18 2.36 -8.37 -5.13
N PHE A 19 3.55 -7.81 -5.24
CA PHE A 19 4.26 -7.26 -4.07
C PHE A 19 5.14 -6.07 -4.44
N THR A 20 5.35 -5.22 -3.45
CA THR A 20 6.23 -4.05 -3.54
C THR A 20 7.61 -4.37 -2.97
N ASP A 21 8.66 -3.80 -3.56
CA ASP A 21 10.07 -4.04 -3.17
C ASP A 21 10.87 -2.73 -3.08
N PRO A 22 10.55 -1.87 -2.10
CA PRO A 22 11.30 -0.66 -1.84
C PRO A 22 12.63 -0.95 -1.16
N LEU A 23 13.44 0.09 -0.97
CA LEU A 23 14.77 0.00 -0.35
C LEU A 23 14.75 0.03 1.19
N TYR A 24 13.60 0.23 1.85
CA TYR A 24 13.54 0.52 3.30
C TYR A 24 14.40 -0.44 4.15
N GLY A 25 14.20 -1.72 4.04
CA GLY A 25 14.90 -2.72 4.87
C GLY A 25 16.40 -2.90 4.56
N ILE A 26 16.93 -2.22 3.52
CA ILE A 26 18.37 -2.26 3.20
C ILE A 26 19.04 -0.88 3.28
N MET A 27 18.29 0.18 3.64
CA MET A 27 18.86 1.53 3.78
C MET A 27 19.62 1.72 5.08
N THR A 28 19.11 1.17 6.17
CA THR A 28 19.67 1.27 7.53
C THR A 28 19.71 -0.10 8.20
N ASN A 29 20.24 -0.16 9.42
CA ASN A 29 20.18 -1.36 10.25
C ASN A 29 18.99 -1.35 11.23
N GLU A 30 18.11 -0.36 11.16
CA GLU A 30 16.97 -0.24 12.05
C GLU A 30 15.79 -1.11 11.61
N GLU A 31 15.53 -1.14 10.29
CA GLU A 31 14.42 -1.91 9.72
C GLU A 31 14.88 -3.21 9.04
N GLY A 32 16.20 -3.44 8.99
CA GLY A 32 16.76 -4.63 8.35
C GLY A 32 18.28 -4.65 8.40
N PHE A 33 18.93 -5.02 7.31
CA PHE A 33 20.38 -5.08 7.20
C PHE A 33 20.86 -4.20 6.05
N LYS A 34 21.57 -3.13 6.40
CA LYS A 34 22.12 -2.20 5.42
C LYS A 34 22.94 -2.92 4.35
N SER A 35 22.55 -2.75 3.11
CA SER A 35 23.24 -3.33 1.95
C SER A 35 23.03 -2.48 0.70
N LYS A 36 23.76 -2.82 -0.37
CA LYS A 36 23.53 -2.19 -1.68
C LYS A 36 22.45 -2.96 -2.44
N SER A 37 21.53 -2.22 -3.09
CA SER A 37 20.58 -2.81 -4.01
C SER A 37 21.30 -3.49 -5.18
N GLU A 38 20.97 -4.74 -5.43
CA GLU A 38 21.40 -5.45 -6.65
C GLU A 38 20.49 -5.12 -7.86
N LEU A 39 19.28 -4.61 -7.59
CA LEU A 39 18.29 -4.28 -8.61
C LEU A 39 18.52 -2.89 -9.19
N GLY A 40 18.95 -1.93 -8.36
CA GLY A 40 19.24 -0.55 -8.76
C GLY A 40 18.02 0.37 -8.84
N GLY A 41 16.88 -0.03 -8.28
CA GLY A 41 15.64 0.75 -8.24
C GLY A 41 14.63 0.16 -7.27
N ASN A 42 13.47 0.82 -7.16
CA ASN A 42 12.33 0.34 -6.38
C ASN A 42 11.26 -0.19 -7.34
N TYR A 43 10.74 -1.36 -7.08
CA TYR A 43 9.90 -2.08 -8.04
C TYR A 43 8.62 -2.59 -7.44
N VAL A 44 7.63 -2.78 -8.29
CA VAL A 44 6.46 -3.62 -8.03
C VAL A 44 6.58 -4.86 -8.89
N PHE A 45 6.43 -6.01 -8.27
CA PHE A 45 6.56 -7.31 -8.91
C PHE A 45 5.23 -8.06 -8.97
N ARG A 46 5.13 -8.95 -9.94
CA ARG A 46 4.09 -9.98 -10.01
C ARG A 46 4.74 -11.36 -10.13
N VAL A 47 4.23 -12.32 -9.38
CA VAL A 47 4.51 -13.74 -9.55
C VAL A 47 3.30 -14.37 -10.24
N ASN A 48 3.50 -14.95 -11.40
CA ASN A 48 2.42 -15.62 -12.12
C ASN A 48 2.20 -17.07 -11.60
N THR A 49 1.16 -17.72 -12.07
CA THR A 49 0.78 -19.09 -11.64
C THR A 49 1.80 -20.16 -12.04
N LYS A 50 2.82 -19.81 -12.83
CA LYS A 50 3.97 -20.67 -13.17
C LYS A 50 5.20 -20.35 -12.31
N ASN A 51 5.06 -19.56 -11.23
CA ASN A 51 6.14 -19.08 -10.36
C ASN A 51 7.21 -18.23 -11.07
N GLN A 52 6.84 -17.57 -12.18
CA GLN A 52 7.73 -16.63 -12.85
C GLN A 52 7.50 -15.23 -12.25
N VAL A 53 8.61 -14.55 -11.93
CA VAL A 53 8.61 -13.20 -11.35
C VAL A 53 8.83 -12.18 -12.46
N GLU A 54 7.98 -11.18 -12.51
CA GLU A 54 8.00 -10.09 -13.49
C GLU A 54 7.94 -8.73 -12.81
N ILE A 55 8.68 -7.75 -13.33
CA ILE A 55 8.53 -6.35 -12.92
C ILE A 55 7.30 -5.79 -13.64
N VAL A 56 6.35 -5.23 -12.88
CA VAL A 56 5.14 -4.62 -13.43
C VAL A 56 5.12 -3.10 -13.33
N CYS A 57 5.91 -2.52 -12.39
CA CYS A 57 6.17 -1.09 -12.31
C CYS A 57 7.59 -0.83 -11.80
N ASN A 58 8.22 0.25 -12.30
CA ASN A 58 9.62 0.60 -12.00
C ASN A 58 9.85 2.12 -11.83
N ASP A 59 8.79 2.90 -11.67
CA ASP A 59 8.79 4.36 -11.64
C ASP A 59 8.25 4.94 -10.31
N PHE A 60 8.27 4.14 -9.26
CA PHE A 60 7.95 4.57 -7.90
C PHE A 60 9.20 5.10 -7.18
N ASP A 61 8.99 6.09 -6.32
CA ASP A 61 10.03 6.52 -5.37
C ASP A 61 10.20 5.50 -4.23
N LYS A 62 9.08 5.16 -3.55
CA LYS A 62 9.04 4.15 -2.49
C LYS A 62 7.68 3.43 -2.53
N PRO A 63 7.52 2.41 -3.41
CA PRO A 63 6.28 1.64 -3.44
C PRO A 63 6.08 0.95 -2.10
N ASN A 64 4.87 1.06 -1.53
CA ASN A 64 4.54 0.58 -0.20
C ASN A 64 3.27 -0.28 -0.26
N GLY A 65 2.23 0.04 0.50
CA GLY A 65 0.97 -0.69 0.51
C GLY A 65 0.37 -0.86 -0.89
N LEU A 66 -0.29 -2.00 -1.13
CA LEU A 66 -1.02 -2.23 -2.37
C LEU A 66 -2.29 -3.05 -2.13
N ALA A 67 -3.35 -2.76 -2.88
CA ALA A 67 -4.61 -3.53 -2.83
C ALA A 67 -5.37 -3.42 -4.15
N PHE A 68 -6.13 -4.46 -4.48
CA PHE A 68 -7.07 -4.44 -5.59
C PHE A 68 -8.39 -3.76 -5.22
N SER A 69 -9.11 -3.25 -6.22
CA SER A 69 -10.53 -2.95 -6.10
C SER A 69 -11.35 -4.24 -5.89
N PRO A 70 -12.60 -4.16 -5.38
CA PRO A 70 -13.41 -5.35 -5.14
C PRO A 70 -13.66 -6.23 -6.37
N ASP A 71 -13.67 -5.63 -7.55
CA ASP A 71 -13.83 -6.29 -8.85
C ASP A 71 -12.48 -6.65 -9.52
N GLU A 72 -11.35 -6.37 -8.85
CA GLU A 72 -9.97 -6.57 -9.32
C GLU A 72 -9.64 -5.91 -10.66
N ASN A 73 -10.46 -4.97 -11.12
CA ASN A 73 -10.20 -4.20 -12.33
C ASN A 73 -9.15 -3.10 -12.13
N PHE A 74 -8.92 -2.70 -10.89
CA PHE A 74 -7.93 -1.69 -10.52
C PHE A 74 -7.00 -2.22 -9.43
N LEU A 75 -5.73 -1.80 -9.51
CA LEU A 75 -4.74 -1.95 -8.47
C LEU A 75 -4.35 -0.55 -7.96
N TYR A 76 -4.40 -0.38 -6.66
CA TYR A 76 -3.93 0.82 -5.97
C TYR A 76 -2.57 0.53 -5.36
N ILE A 77 -1.63 1.48 -5.48
CA ILE A 77 -0.28 1.33 -4.93
C ILE A 77 0.12 2.65 -4.27
N ALA A 78 0.53 2.58 -3.01
CA ALA A 78 1.08 3.72 -2.28
C ALA A 78 2.49 4.05 -2.76
N ASP A 79 2.79 5.35 -2.89
CA ASP A 79 4.15 5.87 -3.00
C ASP A 79 4.45 6.73 -1.77
N SER A 80 5.31 6.23 -0.91
CA SER A 80 5.68 6.84 0.37
C SER A 80 7.03 7.56 0.31
N GLY A 81 7.42 8.01 -0.88
CA GLY A 81 8.72 8.65 -1.15
C GLY A 81 9.05 9.83 -0.25
N ALA A 82 8.03 10.55 0.24
CA ALA A 82 8.21 11.64 1.19
C ALA A 82 8.73 11.20 2.57
N SER A 83 8.56 9.94 2.94
CA SER A 83 9.13 9.37 4.18
C SER A 83 10.55 8.88 3.90
N PHE A 84 11.54 9.69 4.23
CA PHE A 84 12.95 9.37 4.03
C PHE A 84 13.77 9.73 5.27
N GLY A 85 14.31 8.71 5.93
CA GLY A 85 15.00 8.88 7.22
C GLY A 85 14.05 9.40 8.30
N GLU A 86 14.55 10.29 9.16
CA GLU A 86 13.77 10.87 10.27
C GLU A 86 12.87 12.05 9.84
N LYS A 87 12.95 12.47 8.57
CA LYS A 87 12.27 13.67 8.07
C LYS A 87 11.24 13.34 7.01
N ILE A 88 10.22 14.18 6.93
CA ILE A 88 9.30 14.21 5.80
C ILE A 88 9.78 15.22 4.77
N HIS A 89 9.70 14.81 3.53
CA HIS A 89 10.04 15.56 2.33
C HIS A 89 8.77 15.80 1.52
N PRO A 90 7.99 16.86 1.81
CA PRO A 90 6.67 17.07 1.22
C PRO A 90 6.70 17.31 -0.30
N GLU A 91 7.85 17.58 -0.84
CA GLU A 91 8.08 17.68 -2.29
C GLU A 91 8.17 16.33 -3.01
N ARG A 92 8.29 15.24 -2.26
CA ARG A 92 8.35 13.87 -2.78
C ARG A 92 6.97 13.19 -2.72
N PRO A 93 6.78 12.06 -3.42
CA PRO A 93 5.52 11.34 -3.41
C PRO A 93 5.00 10.99 -2.02
N HIS A 94 3.74 11.32 -1.75
CA HIS A 94 2.97 10.93 -0.55
C HIS A 94 1.51 10.69 -0.96
N HIS A 95 1.35 9.79 -1.93
CA HIS A 95 0.08 9.58 -2.61
C HIS A 95 -0.17 8.10 -2.92
N ILE A 96 -1.39 7.79 -3.29
CA ILE A 96 -1.77 6.50 -3.86
C ILE A 96 -1.95 6.69 -5.37
N ARG A 97 -1.34 5.83 -6.17
CA ARG A 97 -1.57 5.75 -7.62
C ARG A 97 -2.60 4.67 -7.93
N LYS A 98 -3.33 4.87 -9.03
CA LYS A 98 -4.34 3.93 -9.52
C LYS A 98 -3.91 3.38 -10.86
N PHE A 99 -3.99 2.07 -11.01
CA PHE A 99 -3.69 1.36 -12.24
C PHE A 99 -4.89 0.53 -12.67
N LYS A 100 -5.19 0.54 -13.95
CA LYS A 100 -6.14 -0.40 -14.52
C LYS A 100 -5.43 -1.73 -14.79
N VAL A 101 -6.01 -2.82 -14.33
CA VAL A 101 -5.50 -4.17 -14.55
C VAL A 101 -6.11 -4.71 -15.84
N THR A 102 -5.28 -4.95 -16.84
CA THR A 102 -5.74 -5.51 -18.12
C THR A 102 -5.98 -7.02 -18.03
N ARG A 103 -6.64 -7.61 -19.03
CA ARG A 103 -6.91 -9.06 -19.09
C ARG A 103 -5.65 -9.93 -19.02
N ASN A 104 -4.50 -9.39 -19.43
CA ASN A 104 -3.22 -10.10 -19.37
C ASN A 104 -2.42 -9.73 -18.12
N ASN A 105 -3.05 -9.09 -17.12
CA ASN A 105 -2.41 -8.60 -15.90
C ASN A 105 -1.27 -7.59 -16.15
N TYR A 106 -1.32 -6.81 -17.23
CA TYR A 106 -0.52 -5.59 -17.38
C TYR A 106 -1.21 -4.43 -16.67
N LEU A 107 -0.41 -3.46 -16.23
CA LEU A 107 -0.88 -2.25 -15.59
C LEU A 107 -0.90 -1.08 -16.59
N GLU A 108 -2.05 -0.43 -16.71
CA GLU A 108 -2.21 0.86 -17.38
C GLU A 108 -2.29 1.94 -16.30
N ASP A 109 -1.30 2.83 -16.26
CA ASP A 109 -1.23 3.88 -15.25
C ASP A 109 -2.32 4.93 -15.48
N LEU A 110 -3.14 5.18 -14.47
CA LEU A 110 -4.18 6.20 -14.46
C LEU A 110 -3.76 7.45 -13.65
N GLY A 111 -2.51 7.48 -13.16
CA GLY A 111 -1.93 8.59 -12.41
C GLY A 111 -2.24 8.57 -10.91
N VAL A 112 -2.06 9.73 -10.29
CA VAL A 112 -2.32 9.92 -8.86
C VAL A 112 -3.82 9.84 -8.59
N PHE A 113 -4.20 8.91 -7.71
CA PHE A 113 -5.59 8.71 -7.29
C PHE A 113 -5.98 9.64 -6.15
N THR A 114 -5.11 9.76 -5.14
CA THR A 114 -5.32 10.62 -3.98
C THR A 114 -3.99 10.96 -3.31
N VAL A 115 -3.90 12.15 -2.71
CA VAL A 115 -2.75 12.60 -1.93
C VAL A 115 -3.08 12.46 -0.45
N ILE A 116 -2.16 11.92 0.35
CA ILE A 116 -2.36 11.71 1.78
C ILE A 116 -1.65 12.82 2.57
N ASN A 117 -2.41 13.51 3.40
CA ASN A 117 -1.92 14.59 4.26
C ASN A 117 -2.75 14.64 5.56
N PRO A 118 -2.11 14.66 6.76
CA PRO A 118 -0.66 14.69 7.00
C PRO A 118 0.02 13.32 6.81
N GLY A 119 1.30 13.35 6.46
CA GLY A 119 2.14 12.17 6.39
C GLY A 119 2.17 11.49 5.02
N VAL A 120 2.30 10.19 5.02
CA VAL A 120 2.39 9.35 3.82
C VAL A 120 1.44 8.15 3.94
N PRO A 121 0.93 7.61 2.83
CA PRO A 121 0.28 6.30 2.85
C PRO A 121 1.34 5.22 3.07
N ASP A 122 1.14 4.33 4.03
CA ASP A 122 1.96 3.14 4.28
C ASP A 122 1.16 1.91 3.85
N GLY A 123 0.49 1.21 4.77
CA GLY A 123 -0.45 0.16 4.42
C GLY A 123 -1.90 0.65 4.34
N PHE A 124 -2.73 -0.05 3.59
CA PHE A 124 -4.16 0.25 3.46
C PHE A 124 -4.99 -0.98 3.11
N SER A 125 -6.30 -0.88 3.28
CA SER A 125 -7.26 -1.92 2.97
C SER A 125 -8.47 -1.35 2.22
N VAL A 126 -9.22 -2.19 1.52
CA VAL A 126 -10.35 -1.78 0.69
C VAL A 126 -11.64 -2.43 1.23
N ASP A 127 -12.75 -1.68 1.27
CA ASP A 127 -14.05 -2.22 1.64
C ASP A 127 -14.83 -2.75 0.42
N SER A 128 -15.94 -3.40 0.69
CA SER A 128 -16.77 -4.07 -0.33
C SER A 128 -17.41 -3.14 -1.36
N ILE A 129 -17.43 -1.83 -1.14
CA ILE A 129 -17.92 -0.83 -2.10
C ILE A 129 -16.78 0.00 -2.71
N GLY A 130 -15.52 -0.34 -2.39
CA GLY A 130 -14.32 0.23 -3.00
C GLY A 130 -13.76 1.46 -2.30
N ASN A 131 -14.19 1.79 -1.06
CA ASN A 131 -13.48 2.81 -0.29
C ASN A 131 -12.14 2.25 0.20
N ILE A 132 -11.11 3.08 0.15
CA ILE A 132 -9.77 2.77 0.67
C ILE A 132 -9.65 3.34 2.09
N TYR A 133 -9.22 2.50 3.01
CA TYR A 133 -8.87 2.86 4.38
C TYR A 133 -7.34 2.89 4.46
N THR A 134 -6.75 4.06 4.39
CA THR A 134 -5.30 4.23 4.31
C THR A 134 -4.71 4.83 5.57
N SER A 135 -3.55 4.33 5.95
CA SER A 135 -2.74 4.92 7.02
C SER A 135 -2.34 6.36 6.68
N SER A 136 -2.18 7.14 7.72
CA SER A 136 -1.57 8.47 7.71
C SER A 136 -0.88 8.71 9.06
N TRP A 137 -0.36 9.93 9.32
CA TRP A 137 0.34 10.14 10.57
C TRP A 137 -0.54 10.22 11.81
N ASP A 138 -1.81 10.57 11.66
CA ASP A 138 -2.72 10.85 12.76
C ASP A 138 -4.03 10.07 12.70
N SER A 139 -4.19 9.25 11.65
CA SER A 139 -5.50 8.64 11.36
C SER A 139 -5.43 7.51 10.34
N ILE A 140 -6.52 6.79 10.24
CA ILE A 140 -6.92 6.12 9.00
C ILE A 140 -7.78 7.12 8.21
N GLN A 141 -7.34 7.50 7.02
CA GLN A 141 -8.14 8.30 6.09
C GLN A 141 -9.01 7.37 5.24
N ILE A 142 -10.25 7.79 4.98
CA ILE A 142 -11.21 7.02 4.19
C ILE A 142 -11.39 7.73 2.86
N ILE A 143 -10.98 7.06 1.78
CA ILE A 143 -10.97 7.61 0.43
C ILE A 143 -12.06 6.92 -0.39
N SER A 144 -12.94 7.68 -1.02
CA SER A 144 -13.99 7.16 -1.88
C SER A 144 -13.44 6.52 -3.16
N PRO A 145 -14.22 5.72 -3.92
CA PRO A 145 -13.82 5.21 -5.23
C PRO A 145 -13.50 6.29 -6.28
N LEU A 146 -13.88 7.55 -6.00
CA LEU A 146 -13.55 8.72 -6.84
C LEU A 146 -12.24 9.41 -6.44
N GLY A 147 -11.55 8.94 -5.37
CA GLY A 147 -10.29 9.53 -4.88
C GLY A 147 -10.50 10.67 -3.87
N GLU A 148 -11.72 10.90 -3.42
CA GLU A 148 -12.06 11.96 -2.47
C GLU A 148 -11.90 11.48 -1.02
N ASN A 149 -11.29 12.28 -0.15
CA ASN A 149 -11.28 12.00 1.29
C ASN A 149 -12.67 12.28 1.87
N ILE A 150 -13.37 11.24 2.30
CA ILE A 150 -14.74 11.30 2.83
C ILE A 150 -14.80 11.19 4.36
N GLY A 151 -13.67 11.00 5.02
CA GLY A 151 -13.60 10.95 6.48
C GLY A 151 -12.29 10.38 7.01
N LYS A 152 -12.18 10.38 8.34
CA LYS A 152 -11.02 9.78 9.02
C LYS A 152 -11.42 9.14 10.35
N ILE A 153 -10.62 8.15 10.76
CA ILE A 153 -10.64 7.56 12.09
C ILE A 153 -9.37 8.03 12.79
N GLU A 154 -9.51 8.95 13.74
CA GLU A 154 -8.38 9.52 14.48
C GLU A 154 -7.71 8.46 15.37
N ILE A 155 -6.39 8.37 15.29
CA ILE A 155 -5.55 7.48 16.08
C ILE A 155 -4.47 8.33 16.74
N PRO A 156 -4.28 8.23 18.08
CA PRO A 156 -3.33 9.09 18.79
C PRO A 156 -1.85 8.74 18.57
N GLU A 157 -1.56 7.87 17.61
CA GLU A 157 -0.22 7.42 17.24
C GLU A 157 -0.09 7.35 15.71
N LYS A 158 1.14 7.40 15.20
CA LYS A 158 1.42 7.21 13.78
C LYS A 158 0.96 5.83 13.33
N VAL A 159 0.07 5.81 12.35
CA VAL A 159 -0.51 4.59 11.79
C VAL A 159 0.40 4.03 10.70
N SER A 160 0.61 2.72 10.71
CA SER A 160 1.39 2.00 9.69
C SER A 160 0.54 1.18 8.73
N ASN A 161 -0.44 0.43 9.24
CA ASN A 161 -1.24 -0.44 8.40
C ASN A 161 -2.64 -0.69 8.99
N CYS A 162 -3.55 -1.22 8.19
CA CYS A 162 -4.83 -1.71 8.66
C CYS A 162 -5.35 -2.87 7.80
N CYS A 163 -6.18 -3.72 8.41
CA CYS A 163 -6.86 -4.77 7.68
C CYS A 163 -8.26 -5.04 8.26
N PHE A 164 -9.17 -5.41 7.40
CA PHE A 164 -10.47 -5.91 7.81
C PHE A 164 -10.38 -7.36 8.28
N GLY A 165 -11.09 -7.69 9.35
CA GLY A 165 -11.11 -9.03 9.92
C GLY A 165 -12.38 -9.32 10.71
N GLY A 166 -12.36 -10.45 11.45
CA GLY A 166 -13.54 -11.03 12.08
C GLY A 166 -14.30 -11.91 11.10
N SER A 167 -15.25 -12.71 11.62
CA SER A 167 -16.02 -13.67 10.81
C SER A 167 -16.87 -13.01 9.72
N ASP A 168 -17.25 -11.76 9.90
CA ASP A 168 -18.04 -10.95 8.97
C ASP A 168 -17.23 -9.84 8.27
N LYS A 169 -15.89 -9.82 8.48
CA LYS A 169 -14.97 -8.82 7.92
C LYS A 169 -15.38 -7.37 8.22
N LYS A 170 -16.06 -7.08 9.32
CA LYS A 170 -16.50 -5.71 9.69
C LYS A 170 -15.64 -5.05 10.76
N THR A 171 -14.66 -5.72 11.29
CA THR A 171 -13.72 -5.14 12.24
C THR A 171 -12.47 -4.70 11.50
N LEU A 172 -12.18 -3.39 11.54
CA LEU A 172 -10.92 -2.87 11.05
C LEU A 172 -9.90 -2.92 12.19
N TYR A 173 -8.84 -3.68 12.01
CA TYR A 173 -7.66 -3.72 12.87
C TYR A 173 -6.63 -2.75 12.33
N ILE A 174 -6.00 -1.98 13.23
CA ILE A 174 -5.10 -0.87 12.85
C ILE A 174 -3.83 -1.00 13.67
N THR A 175 -2.70 -1.13 13.00
CA THR A 175 -1.39 -1.08 13.63
C THR A 175 -0.89 0.37 13.67
N ALA A 176 -0.45 0.79 14.83
CA ALA A 176 0.17 2.09 15.04
C ALA A 176 1.47 1.89 15.85
N SER A 177 2.24 2.95 16.05
CA SER A 177 3.63 2.87 16.56
C SER A 177 3.85 1.84 17.68
N SER A 178 3.01 1.84 18.71
CA SER A 178 3.19 0.94 19.87
C SER A 178 1.95 0.08 20.19
N ARG A 179 0.85 0.25 19.43
CA ARG A 179 -0.44 -0.38 19.77
C ARG A 179 -1.14 -0.96 18.55
N LEU A 180 -1.99 -1.95 18.84
CA LEU A 180 -3.00 -2.47 17.93
C LEU A 180 -4.36 -1.91 18.36
N TYR A 181 -5.02 -1.21 17.46
CA TYR A 181 -6.38 -0.71 17.63
C TYR A 181 -7.38 -1.56 16.85
N SER A 182 -8.63 -1.50 17.22
CA SER A 182 -9.72 -2.07 16.44
C SER A 182 -10.97 -1.22 16.52
N ILE A 183 -11.72 -1.16 15.44
CA ILE A 183 -13.00 -0.48 15.37
C ILE A 183 -13.99 -1.32 14.57
N ARG A 184 -15.23 -1.40 15.06
CA ARG A 184 -16.31 -2.05 14.33
C ARG A 184 -16.97 -1.09 13.36
N LEU A 185 -17.01 -1.48 12.09
CA LEU A 185 -17.61 -0.70 11.01
C LEU A 185 -18.96 -1.31 10.57
N LYS A 186 -19.76 -0.51 9.87
CA LYS A 186 -21.03 -0.98 9.28
C LYS A 186 -20.82 -1.73 7.97
N ILE A 187 -19.71 -1.46 7.28
CA ILE A 187 -19.29 -2.07 6.02
C ILE A 187 -18.28 -3.19 6.27
N ASN A 188 -18.21 -4.15 5.37
CA ASN A 188 -17.20 -5.22 5.39
C ASN A 188 -16.06 -4.94 4.42
N GLY A 189 -14.87 -5.43 4.73
CA GLY A 189 -13.74 -5.49 3.80
C GLY A 189 -13.91 -6.59 2.74
N ILE A 190 -13.05 -6.57 1.75
CA ILE A 190 -12.94 -7.60 0.71
C ILE A 190 -12.07 -8.78 1.12
#